data_7f56f5f0ae4fc9001d4e829d242dadda
#
_entry.id   7f56f5f0ae4fc9001d4e829d242dadda
#
_cell.length_a   1.000
_cell.length_b   1.000
_cell.length_c   1.000
_cell.angle_alpha   90.00
_cell.angle_beta   90.00
_cell.angle_gamma   90.00
#
_symmetry.space_group_name_H-M   'P 1'
#
loop_
_entity.id
_entity.type
_entity.pdbx_description
1 polymer ?
#
loop_
_entity_poly.entity_id
_entity_poly.type
_entity_poly.pdbx_seq_one_letter_code
_entity_poly.pdbx_strand_id
1 'polypeptide(L)'
;MYVLDQLSVAPNRRLWTLVDTTTNLPLLFPLLFLIDRLASRSESTQSSTLQALKFFYEYWYQKHDVTFCLSFQLSGYNPSIAVSELEAFLHYLESGKLMLPTLGYAVISKHNTNINHVHAVCRFINYLINTYVSPRYMDGTPKELSRYALQLSKRLSTYRSDFRPSKQKHSHKHFNSLTA
;
A
#
# COMPACT_ATOMS: atom_id res chain seq x y z
N MET A 1 -1.56 -6.86 15.39
CA MET A 1 -1.84 -5.43 15.10
C MET A 1 -0.54 -4.77 14.67
N TYR A 2 -0.57 -3.72 13.82
CA TYR A 2 0.66 -3.14 13.26
C TYR A 2 0.81 -1.68 13.72
N VAL A 3 2.05 -1.27 14.01
CA VAL A 3 2.38 0.11 14.41
C VAL A 3 3.54 0.65 13.57
N LEU A 4 3.56 1.96 13.37
CA LEU A 4 4.73 2.64 12.82
C LEU A 4 5.71 2.93 13.95
N ASP A 5 6.98 2.61 13.70
CA ASP A 5 8.07 2.88 14.63
C ASP A 5 9.28 3.43 13.88
N GLN A 6 10.25 3.98 14.60
CA GLN A 6 11.47 4.53 14.03
C GLN A 6 12.68 3.68 14.41
N LEU A 7 13.37 3.16 13.39
CA LEU A 7 14.65 2.48 13.56
C LEU A 7 15.80 3.48 13.45
N SER A 8 16.68 3.49 14.44
CA SER A 8 17.94 4.21 14.38
C SER A 8 18.94 3.38 13.58
N VAL A 9 19.32 3.85 12.39
CA VAL A 9 20.24 3.15 11.48
C VAL A 9 21.68 3.70 11.60
N ALA A 10 21.81 4.94 12.05
CA ALA A 10 23.08 5.61 12.32
C ALA A 10 22.84 6.76 13.31
N PRO A 11 23.87 7.36 13.92
CA PRO A 11 23.70 8.39 14.96
C PRO A 11 22.76 9.54 14.59
N ASN A 12 22.63 9.86 13.28
CA ASN A 12 21.78 10.96 12.79
C ASN A 12 20.80 10.49 11.69
N ARG A 13 20.55 9.17 11.57
CA ARG A 13 19.66 8.64 10.53
C ARG A 13 18.62 7.71 11.13
N ARG A 14 17.37 8.17 11.05
CA ARG A 14 16.20 7.36 11.42
C ARG A 14 15.43 6.96 10.18
N LEU A 15 14.93 5.75 10.17
CA LEU A 15 14.02 5.24 9.14
C LEU A 15 12.73 4.82 9.82
N TRP A 16 11.61 5.18 9.24
CA TRP A 16 10.32 4.65 9.65
C TRP A 16 10.23 3.17 9.31
N THR A 17 9.55 2.41 10.11
CA THR A 17 9.26 0.99 9.84
C THR A 17 7.86 0.62 10.28
N LEU A 18 7.34 -0.47 9.74
CA LEU A 18 6.08 -1.06 10.15
C LEU A 18 6.37 -2.32 10.96
N VAL A 19 5.94 -2.32 12.23
CA VAL A 19 6.23 -3.37 13.21
C VAL A 19 4.97 -4.15 13.53
N ASP A 20 5.08 -5.46 13.62
CA ASP A 20 4.06 -6.32 14.19
C ASP A 20 4.16 -6.28 15.73
N THR A 21 3.10 -5.81 16.40
CA THR A 21 3.08 -5.70 17.87
C THR A 21 3.06 -7.04 18.60
N THR A 22 2.75 -8.13 17.90
CA THR A 22 2.76 -9.47 18.49
C THR A 22 4.17 -10.02 18.64
N THR A 23 5.00 -9.77 17.62
CA THR A 23 6.38 -10.26 17.57
C THR A 23 7.42 -9.21 17.92
N ASN A 24 7.02 -7.93 17.94
CA ASN A 24 7.90 -6.76 18.02
C ASN A 24 8.97 -6.70 16.93
N LEU A 25 8.70 -7.32 15.78
CA LEU A 25 9.62 -7.34 14.64
C LEU A 25 9.09 -6.49 13.48
N PRO A 26 9.98 -5.82 12.72
CA PRO A 26 9.61 -5.17 11.49
C PRO A 26 9.04 -6.15 10.47
N LEU A 27 8.00 -5.74 9.75
CA LEU A 27 7.46 -6.53 8.64
C LEU A 27 8.44 -6.55 7.47
N LEU A 28 8.80 -7.74 7.03
CA LEU A 28 9.90 -7.98 6.07
C LEU A 28 9.72 -7.18 4.77
N PHE A 29 8.60 -7.34 4.05
CA PHE A 29 8.44 -6.73 2.73
C PHE A 29 8.28 -5.20 2.78
N PRO A 30 7.56 -4.59 3.74
CA PRO A 30 7.58 -3.15 3.96
C PRO A 30 8.97 -2.61 4.27
N LEU A 31 9.76 -3.32 5.09
CA LEU A 31 11.12 -2.93 5.43
C LEU A 31 12.05 -2.95 4.19
N LEU A 32 12.01 -4.01 3.39
CA LEU A 32 12.78 -4.10 2.15
C LEU A 32 12.38 -3.00 1.16
N PHE A 33 11.08 -2.77 0.99
CA PHE A 33 10.57 -1.68 0.15
C PHE A 33 11.05 -0.30 0.64
N LEU A 34 11.04 -0.07 1.95
CA LEU A 34 11.56 1.16 2.53
C LEU A 34 13.04 1.36 2.19
N ILE A 35 13.87 0.34 2.44
CA ILE A 35 15.32 0.41 2.20
C ILE A 35 15.61 0.67 0.72
N ASP A 36 14.95 -0.05 -0.17
CA ASP A 36 15.25 0.00 -1.61
C ASP A 36 14.67 1.22 -2.33
N ARG A 37 13.55 1.78 -1.84
CA ARG A 37 12.77 2.78 -2.58
C ARG A 37 12.48 4.07 -1.84
N LEU A 38 12.47 4.03 -0.51
CA LEU A 38 12.03 5.16 0.30
C LEU A 38 13.13 5.74 1.20
N ALA A 39 14.27 5.07 1.36
CA ALA A 39 15.33 5.50 2.29
C ALA A 39 15.90 6.90 1.99
N SER A 40 15.84 7.35 0.73
CA SER A 40 16.25 8.69 0.30
C SER A 40 15.11 9.72 0.30
N ARG A 41 13.88 9.30 0.63
CA ARG A 41 12.71 10.19 0.67
C ARG A 41 12.60 10.87 2.03
N SER A 42 11.85 11.98 2.09
CA SER A 42 11.57 12.67 3.35
C SER A 42 10.85 11.76 4.35
N GLU A 43 11.04 11.99 5.63
CA GLU A 43 10.37 11.25 6.71
C GLU A 43 8.84 11.27 6.57
N SER A 44 8.28 12.41 6.17
CA SER A 44 6.84 12.53 5.89
C SER A 44 6.38 11.59 4.76
N THR A 45 7.19 11.43 3.69
CA THR A 45 6.88 10.49 2.60
C THR A 45 6.99 9.05 3.06
N GLN A 46 8.00 8.72 3.87
CA GLN A 46 8.17 7.39 4.45
C GLN A 46 6.97 7.04 5.34
N SER A 47 6.69 7.90 6.32
CA SER A 47 5.59 7.71 7.29
C SER A 47 4.23 7.58 6.58
N SER A 48 3.89 8.49 5.66
CA SER A 48 2.61 8.43 4.94
C SER A 48 2.47 7.18 4.06
N THR A 49 3.57 6.72 3.45
CA THR A 49 3.57 5.50 2.66
C THR A 49 3.39 4.27 3.55
N LEU A 50 4.12 4.19 4.66
CA LEU A 50 3.99 3.08 5.62
C LEU A 50 2.63 3.07 6.31
N GLN A 51 2.02 4.22 6.56
CA GLN A 51 0.64 4.30 7.05
C GLN A 51 -0.35 3.66 6.08
N ALA A 52 -0.19 3.88 4.78
CA ALA A 52 -1.00 3.20 3.77
C ALA A 52 -0.78 1.68 3.76
N LEU A 53 0.49 1.24 3.91
CA LEU A 53 0.81 -0.18 4.02
C LEU A 53 0.24 -0.79 5.30
N LYS A 54 0.25 -0.06 6.43
CA LYS A 54 -0.40 -0.49 7.66
C LYS A 54 -1.87 -0.85 7.40
N PHE A 55 -2.64 0.04 6.77
CA PHE A 55 -4.04 -0.23 6.45
C PHE A 55 -4.21 -1.44 5.53
N PHE A 56 -3.33 -1.61 4.54
CA PHE A 56 -3.36 -2.78 3.66
C PHE A 56 -3.08 -4.08 4.39
N TYR A 57 -2.10 -4.11 5.30
CA TYR A 57 -1.78 -5.27 6.13
C TYR A 57 -2.88 -5.59 7.14
N GLU A 58 -3.51 -4.58 7.74
CA GLU A 58 -4.67 -4.74 8.64
C GLU A 58 -5.87 -5.29 7.87
N TYR A 59 -6.18 -4.73 6.69
CA TYR A 59 -7.20 -5.25 5.79
C TYR A 59 -6.95 -6.73 5.44
N TRP A 60 -5.70 -7.04 5.03
CA TRP A 60 -5.33 -8.41 4.66
C TRP A 60 -5.56 -9.39 5.81
N TYR A 61 -5.04 -9.05 6.99
CA TYR A 61 -5.18 -9.90 8.18
C TYR A 61 -6.65 -10.10 8.57
N GLN A 62 -7.46 -9.05 8.55
CA GLN A 62 -8.89 -9.15 8.86
C GLN A 62 -9.66 -10.01 7.86
N LYS A 63 -9.24 -10.01 6.57
CA LYS A 63 -9.93 -10.78 5.53
C LYS A 63 -9.51 -12.24 5.47
N HIS A 64 -8.23 -12.51 5.67
CA HIS A 64 -7.62 -13.81 5.42
C HIS A 64 -7.19 -14.55 6.69
N ASP A 65 -7.26 -13.91 7.86
CA ASP A 65 -6.79 -14.40 9.17
C ASP A 65 -5.31 -14.84 9.19
N VAL A 66 -4.54 -14.36 8.23
CA VAL A 66 -3.08 -14.58 8.11
C VAL A 66 -2.40 -13.28 7.67
N THR A 67 -1.12 -13.13 8.01
CA THR A 67 -0.36 -11.95 7.59
C THR A 67 -0.13 -11.95 6.09
N PHE A 68 -0.05 -10.76 5.47
CA PHE A 68 0.31 -10.65 4.05
C PHE A 68 1.67 -11.29 3.76
N CYS A 69 2.65 -11.12 4.67
CA CYS A 69 3.97 -11.73 4.51
C CYS A 69 3.88 -13.25 4.35
N LEU A 70 3.12 -13.93 5.21
CA LEU A 70 2.94 -15.39 5.14
C LEU A 70 2.17 -15.78 3.88
N SER A 71 1.08 -15.10 3.56
CA SER A 71 0.30 -15.37 2.33
C SER A 71 1.15 -15.24 1.08
N PHE A 72 1.99 -14.20 1.02
CA PHE A 72 2.86 -13.95 -0.12
C PHE A 72 3.95 -15.02 -0.27
N GLN A 73 4.55 -15.49 0.83
CA GLN A 73 5.49 -16.60 0.83
C GLN A 73 4.81 -17.91 0.40
N LEU A 74 3.65 -18.23 0.97
CA LEU A 74 2.90 -19.46 0.64
C LEU A 74 2.40 -19.47 -0.81
N SER A 75 2.17 -18.31 -1.42
CA SER A 75 1.83 -18.20 -2.85
C SER A 75 3.03 -18.36 -3.80
N GLY A 76 4.21 -18.68 -3.29
CA GLY A 76 5.46 -18.71 -4.08
C GLY A 76 5.90 -17.32 -4.52
N TYR A 77 5.72 -16.31 -3.67
CA TYR A 77 6.03 -14.89 -3.95
C TYR A 77 5.26 -14.31 -5.14
N ASN A 78 4.02 -14.75 -5.35
CA ASN A 78 3.20 -14.32 -6.49
C ASN A 78 2.46 -12.99 -6.18
N PRO A 79 2.84 -11.85 -6.82
CA PRO A 79 2.21 -10.56 -6.55
C PRO A 79 0.76 -10.46 -7.01
N SER A 80 0.28 -11.40 -7.84
CA SER A 80 -1.12 -11.38 -8.33
C SER A 80 -2.13 -11.41 -7.19
N ILE A 81 -1.80 -12.07 -6.06
CA ILE A 81 -2.68 -12.11 -4.89
C ILE A 81 -2.97 -10.71 -4.33
N ALA A 82 -1.96 -9.82 -4.34
CA ALA A 82 -2.14 -8.44 -3.89
C ALA A 82 -2.85 -7.57 -4.95
N VAL A 83 -2.56 -7.80 -6.24
CA VAL A 83 -3.23 -7.06 -7.34
C VAL A 83 -4.73 -7.33 -7.36
N SER A 84 -5.15 -8.58 -7.12
CA SER A 84 -6.57 -8.96 -7.11
C SER A 84 -7.36 -8.37 -5.94
N GLU A 85 -6.69 -7.92 -4.89
CA GLU A 85 -7.32 -7.38 -3.68
C GLU A 85 -7.47 -5.85 -3.67
N LEU A 86 -6.93 -5.14 -4.65
CA LEU A 86 -6.91 -3.66 -4.64
C LEU A 86 -8.29 -3.02 -4.64
N GLU A 87 -9.24 -3.58 -5.37
CA GLU A 87 -10.61 -3.06 -5.42
C GLU A 87 -11.32 -3.25 -4.07
N ALA A 88 -11.20 -4.45 -3.49
CA ALA A 88 -11.75 -4.74 -2.17
C ALA A 88 -11.07 -3.92 -1.06
N PHE A 89 -9.77 -3.65 -1.19
CA PHE A 89 -9.05 -2.77 -0.29
C PHE A 89 -9.53 -1.32 -0.37
N LEU A 90 -9.79 -0.78 -1.57
CA LEU A 90 -10.38 0.56 -1.70
C LEU A 90 -11.74 0.61 -1.03
N HIS A 91 -12.60 -0.38 -1.30
CA HIS A 91 -13.92 -0.44 -0.66
C HIS A 91 -13.81 -0.51 0.88
N TYR A 92 -12.85 -1.27 1.39
CA TYR A 92 -12.55 -1.30 2.83
C TYR A 92 -12.17 0.08 3.38
N LEU A 93 -11.33 0.84 2.67
CA LEU A 93 -10.95 2.19 3.09
C LEU A 93 -12.13 3.18 3.08
N GLU A 94 -13.08 3.01 2.16
CA GLU A 94 -14.24 3.90 2.01
C GLU A 94 -15.35 3.57 3.01
N SER A 95 -15.62 2.29 3.22
CA SER A 95 -16.73 1.83 4.06
C SER A 95 -16.34 1.58 5.52
N GLY A 96 -15.05 1.39 5.79
CA GLY A 96 -14.56 0.90 7.07
C GLY A 96 -14.98 -0.55 7.38
N LYS A 97 -15.59 -1.23 6.42
CA LYS A 97 -16.11 -2.59 6.58
C LYS A 97 -15.45 -3.52 5.57
N LEU A 98 -15.01 -4.67 6.05
CA LEU A 98 -14.82 -5.80 5.15
C LEU A 98 -16.19 -6.17 4.56
N MET A 99 -16.23 -6.62 3.32
CA MET A 99 -17.45 -7.21 2.72
C MET A 99 -17.91 -8.50 3.43
N LEU A 100 -17.45 -8.76 4.65
CA LEU A 100 -17.87 -9.82 5.54
C LEU A 100 -18.65 -9.22 6.71
N PRO A 101 -19.78 -9.85 7.16
CA PRO A 101 -20.76 -9.22 8.04
C PRO A 101 -20.39 -9.15 9.52
N THR A 102 -19.12 -9.03 9.91
CA THR A 102 -18.76 -9.02 11.33
C THR A 102 -17.70 -7.98 11.69
N LEU A 103 -18.11 -7.10 12.61
CA LEU A 103 -17.35 -6.14 13.42
C LEU A 103 -16.89 -4.85 12.72
N GLY A 104 -17.71 -3.81 12.94
CA GLY A 104 -17.46 -2.47 12.45
C GLY A 104 -16.51 -1.66 13.33
N TYR A 105 -15.46 -1.15 12.70
CA TYR A 105 -14.85 0.12 13.06
C TYR A 105 -14.76 0.95 11.79
N ALA A 106 -15.56 2.00 11.71
CA ALA A 106 -15.56 2.90 10.56
C ALA A 106 -14.34 3.80 10.60
N VAL A 107 -13.38 3.59 9.72
CA VAL A 107 -12.37 4.60 9.41
C VAL A 107 -12.94 5.48 8.29
N ILE A 108 -13.68 6.52 8.66
CA ILE A 108 -14.16 7.51 7.69
C ILE A 108 -12.97 8.41 7.33
N SER A 109 -12.22 8.02 6.34
CA SER A 109 -11.20 8.86 5.73
C SER A 109 -11.78 9.56 4.50
N LYS A 110 -11.31 10.80 4.24
CA LYS A 110 -11.76 11.55 3.04
C LYS A 110 -11.37 10.80 1.77
N HIS A 111 -12.26 10.73 0.78
CA HIS A 111 -12.07 9.99 -0.49
C HIS A 111 -10.68 10.18 -1.14
N ASN A 112 -10.16 11.41 -1.21
CA ASN A 112 -8.84 11.69 -1.76
C ASN A 112 -7.69 11.07 -0.95
N THR A 113 -7.84 10.94 0.38
CA THR A 113 -6.85 10.29 1.26
C THR A 113 -6.83 8.79 0.98
N ASN A 114 -7.99 8.17 0.80
CA ASN A 114 -8.10 6.75 0.47
C ASN A 114 -7.44 6.41 -0.87
N ILE A 115 -7.65 7.25 -1.89
CA ILE A 115 -6.98 7.12 -3.18
C ILE A 115 -5.46 7.22 -3.04
N ASN A 116 -4.95 8.15 -2.23
CA ASN A 116 -3.52 8.26 -1.97
C ASN A 116 -2.96 7.01 -1.28
N HIS A 117 -3.72 6.40 -0.35
CA HIS A 117 -3.35 5.13 0.27
C HIS A 117 -3.30 4.00 -0.76
N VAL A 118 -4.30 3.87 -1.63
CA VAL A 118 -4.29 2.88 -2.72
C VAL A 118 -3.09 3.10 -3.65
N HIS A 119 -2.78 4.33 -4.01
CA HIS A 119 -1.60 4.63 -4.84
C HIS A 119 -0.27 4.28 -4.16
N ALA A 120 -0.18 4.44 -2.84
CA ALA A 120 1.00 4.00 -2.08
C ALA A 120 1.13 2.47 -2.08
N VAL A 121 0.02 1.75 -1.87
CA VAL A 121 -0.02 0.28 -1.97
C VAL A 121 0.29 -0.19 -3.38
N CYS A 122 -0.21 0.48 -4.42
CA CYS A 122 0.15 0.17 -5.81
C CYS A 122 1.67 0.31 -6.08
N ARG A 123 2.33 1.31 -5.48
CA ARG A 123 3.81 1.43 -5.60
C ARG A 123 4.52 0.27 -4.91
N PHE A 124 4.03 -0.15 -3.75
CA PHE A 124 4.56 -1.32 -3.04
C PHE A 124 4.36 -2.61 -3.84
N ILE A 125 3.16 -2.85 -4.37
CA ILE A 125 2.89 -4.04 -5.21
C ILE A 125 3.75 -4.02 -6.48
N ASN A 126 3.95 -2.86 -7.11
CA ASN A 126 4.84 -2.75 -8.26
C ASN A 126 6.30 -3.07 -7.89
N TYR A 127 6.74 -2.70 -6.69
CA TYR A 127 8.03 -3.13 -6.16
C TYR A 127 8.10 -4.66 -6.04
N LEU A 128 7.07 -5.30 -5.49
CA LEU A 128 7.01 -6.77 -5.38
C LEU A 128 7.04 -7.44 -6.75
N ILE A 129 6.31 -6.91 -7.76
CA ILE A 129 6.35 -7.42 -9.14
C ILE A 129 7.77 -7.38 -9.68
N ASN A 130 8.44 -6.24 -9.57
CA ASN A 130 9.78 -6.05 -10.12
C ASN A 130 10.87 -6.88 -9.40
N THR A 131 10.65 -7.22 -8.14
CA THR A 131 11.62 -7.97 -7.32
C THR A 131 11.41 -9.47 -7.42
N TYR A 132 10.16 -9.92 -7.35
CA TYR A 132 9.85 -11.34 -7.14
C TYR A 132 9.37 -12.06 -8.40
N VAL A 133 8.88 -11.35 -9.44
CA VAL A 133 8.59 -12.01 -10.74
C VAL A 133 9.90 -12.20 -11.50
N SER A 134 10.64 -13.20 -11.10
CA SER A 134 11.95 -13.53 -11.66
C SER A 134 12.25 -15.03 -11.51
N PRO A 135 13.19 -15.60 -12.32
CA PRO A 135 13.54 -17.02 -12.24
C PRO A 135 14.11 -17.47 -10.88
N ARG A 136 14.48 -16.51 -10.01
CA ARG A 136 14.94 -16.80 -8.66
C ARG A 136 13.82 -17.23 -7.71
N TYR A 137 12.59 -16.76 -7.96
CA TYR A 137 11.47 -16.92 -7.03
C TYR A 137 10.28 -17.67 -7.65
N MET A 138 10.17 -17.67 -8.97
CA MET A 138 9.05 -18.27 -9.68
C MET A 138 9.53 -19.17 -10.80
N ASP A 139 8.83 -20.29 -11.02
CA ASP A 139 9.05 -21.16 -12.15
C ASP A 139 8.62 -20.49 -13.45
N GLY A 140 9.39 -20.68 -14.51
CA GLY A 140 9.12 -20.16 -15.83
C GLY A 140 10.37 -19.63 -16.53
N THR A 141 10.28 -19.48 -17.82
CA THR A 141 11.35 -18.88 -18.63
C THR A 141 11.41 -17.35 -18.38
N PRO A 142 12.57 -16.71 -18.54
CA PRO A 142 12.69 -15.25 -18.39
C PRO A 142 11.70 -14.47 -19.26
N LYS A 143 11.36 -14.99 -20.45
CA LYS A 143 10.41 -14.38 -21.38
C LYS A 143 8.96 -14.46 -20.86
N GLU A 144 8.56 -15.59 -20.29
CA GLU A 144 7.24 -15.78 -19.69
C GLU A 144 7.08 -14.91 -18.46
N LEU A 145 8.07 -14.90 -17.59
CA LEU A 145 8.05 -14.08 -16.37
C LEU A 145 8.02 -12.58 -16.69
N SER A 146 8.77 -12.13 -17.71
CA SER A 146 8.72 -10.73 -18.17
C SER A 146 7.33 -10.37 -18.72
N ARG A 147 6.70 -11.27 -19.49
CA ARG A 147 5.33 -11.07 -19.96
C ARG A 147 4.34 -11.01 -18.81
N TYR A 148 4.48 -11.88 -17.84
CA TYR A 148 3.64 -11.92 -16.64
C TYR A 148 3.78 -10.64 -15.81
N ALA A 149 5.01 -10.19 -15.54
CA ALA A 149 5.28 -8.93 -14.86
C ALA A 149 4.64 -7.74 -15.58
N LEU A 150 4.74 -7.70 -16.92
CA LEU A 150 4.11 -6.64 -17.73
C LEU A 150 2.58 -6.67 -17.61
N GLN A 151 1.96 -7.85 -17.62
CA GLN A 151 0.50 -7.99 -17.45
C GLN A 151 0.05 -7.48 -16.09
N LEU A 152 0.74 -7.86 -15.00
CA LEU A 152 0.43 -7.37 -13.65
C LEU A 152 0.62 -5.86 -13.54
N SER A 153 1.71 -5.33 -14.07
CA SER A 153 1.99 -3.88 -14.06
C SER A 153 0.95 -3.09 -14.87
N LYS A 154 0.45 -3.64 -15.98
CA LYS A 154 -0.64 -3.05 -16.78
C LYS A 154 -1.94 -3.02 -15.95
N ARG A 155 -2.34 -4.12 -15.33
CA ARG A 155 -3.52 -4.15 -14.43
C ARG A 155 -3.39 -3.12 -13.31
N LEU A 156 -2.21 -3.03 -12.69
CA LEU A 156 -1.92 -2.07 -11.63
C LEU A 156 -2.03 -0.62 -12.12
N SER A 157 -1.57 -0.33 -13.35
CA SER A 157 -1.70 1.01 -13.95
C SER A 157 -3.14 1.39 -14.26
N THR A 158 -3.98 0.42 -14.67
CA THR A 158 -5.42 0.62 -14.85
C THR A 158 -6.08 1.04 -13.54
N TYR A 159 -5.88 0.30 -12.46
CA TYR A 159 -6.39 0.70 -11.13
C TYR A 159 -5.94 2.11 -10.72
N ARG A 160 -4.67 2.47 -10.98
CA ARG A 160 -4.19 3.82 -10.67
C ARG A 160 -4.82 4.91 -11.53
N SER A 161 -5.22 4.61 -12.76
CA SER A 161 -5.91 5.57 -13.64
C SER A 161 -7.38 5.74 -13.26
N ASP A 162 -8.03 4.65 -12.85
CA ASP A 162 -9.44 4.65 -12.49
C ASP A 162 -9.68 5.34 -11.14
N PHE A 163 -8.75 5.18 -10.22
CA PHE A 163 -8.75 5.85 -8.92
C PHE A 163 -8.02 7.20 -9.00
N ARG A 164 -8.63 8.18 -9.67
CA ARG A 164 -8.11 9.54 -9.70
C ARG A 164 -8.77 10.39 -8.63
N PRO A 165 -8.00 11.19 -7.87
CA PRO A 165 -8.59 12.15 -6.95
C PRO A 165 -9.47 13.12 -7.74
N SER A 166 -10.70 13.32 -7.27
CA SER A 166 -11.58 14.32 -7.86
C SER A 166 -10.89 15.68 -7.78
N LYS A 167 -10.72 16.36 -8.91
CA LYS A 167 -10.26 17.74 -8.93
C LYS A 167 -11.36 18.57 -8.26
N GLN A 168 -11.18 18.95 -7.00
CA GLN A 168 -12.00 19.99 -6.40
C GLN A 168 -11.81 21.25 -7.26
N LYS A 169 -12.85 21.63 -8.01
CA LYS A 169 -12.93 22.97 -8.56
C LYS A 169 -12.98 23.91 -7.36
N HIS A 170 -11.84 24.54 -7.05
CA HIS A 170 -11.86 25.72 -6.19
C HIS A 170 -12.70 26.78 -6.92
N SER A 171 -13.98 26.87 -6.58
CA SER A 171 -14.74 28.04 -6.91
C SER A 171 -14.16 29.16 -6.05
N HIS A 172 -13.35 30.02 -6.65
CA HIS A 172 -13.02 31.30 -6.06
C HIS A 172 -14.35 32.04 -5.89
N LYS A 173 -14.89 32.00 -4.68
CA LYS A 173 -15.90 33.00 -4.28
C LYS A 173 -15.16 34.32 -4.23
N HIS A 174 -15.34 35.13 -5.27
CA HIS A 174 -15.02 36.54 -5.21
C HIS A 174 -15.82 37.14 -4.04
N PHE A 175 -15.13 37.44 -2.96
CA PHE A 175 -15.67 38.36 -1.94
C PHE A 175 -15.63 39.74 -2.57
N ASN A 176 -16.76 40.21 -3.10
CA ASN A 176 -16.97 41.61 -3.34
C ASN A 176 -17.10 42.30 -1.97
N SER A 177 -16.02 42.94 -1.51
CA SER A 177 -16.11 43.89 -0.42
C SER A 177 -16.89 45.11 -0.91
N LEU A 178 -18.14 45.20 -0.49
CA LEU A 178 -18.89 46.47 -0.55
C LEU A 178 -18.28 47.41 0.48
N THR A 179 -17.48 48.35 -0.01
CA THR A 179 -17.18 49.58 0.74
C THR A 179 -18.33 50.54 0.54
N ALA A 180 -19.03 50.82 1.62
CA ALA A 180 -19.87 52.03 1.77
C ALA A 180 -19.09 53.09 2.53
#